data_5bc5c242227632c164a2b1516663db5a
#
_entry.id   5bc5c242227632c164a2b1516663db5a
#
_cell.length_a   1.000
_cell.length_b   1.000
_cell.length_c   1.000
_cell.angle_alpha   90.00
_cell.angle_beta   90.00
_cell.angle_gamma   90.00
#
_symmetry.space_group_name_H-M   'P 1'
#
loop_
_entity.id
_entity.type
_entity.pdbx_description
1 polymer ?
#
loop_
_entity_poly.entity_id
_entity_poly.type
_entity_poly.pdbx_seq_one_letter_code
_entity_poly.pdbx_strand_id
1 'polypeptide(L)'
;MNRFTSLLRKELTEFARTWKIWVIPGLFIVLAVTGVLSARFAKELMQSLLPAGSDMSTLIPDPTWRDTLGQWTKNLSQIGTIAILLMSGGIINTEGRQGTQILILTKPVSRWDYVLAKFVSTVIFCTATVTVGALVEYAASLIFFHDSRALPLLQLTATWLLYALVLVAVPLIGSASFTSILAASGLGLASMLA
;
A
#
# COMPACT_ATOMS: atom_id res chain seq x y z
N MET A 1 -4.80 -24.10 21.60
CA MET A 1 -4.64 -23.08 20.53
C MET A 1 -5.33 -21.81 21.01
N ASN A 2 -4.61 -20.70 21.11
CA ASN A 2 -5.20 -19.46 21.63
C ASN A 2 -6.31 -18.95 20.69
N ARG A 3 -7.41 -18.43 21.28
CA ARG A 3 -8.58 -17.93 20.53
C ARG A 3 -8.19 -16.87 19.51
N PHE A 4 -7.27 -15.98 19.88
CA PHE A 4 -6.70 -14.97 19.00
C PHE A 4 -6.02 -15.58 17.74
N THR A 5 -5.19 -16.61 17.92
CA THR A 5 -4.50 -17.27 16.80
C THR A 5 -5.46 -17.89 15.79
N SER A 6 -6.59 -18.44 16.28
CA SER A 6 -7.64 -18.99 15.41
C SER A 6 -8.32 -17.91 14.58
N LEU A 7 -8.60 -16.73 15.19
CA LEU A 7 -9.16 -15.58 14.50
C LEU A 7 -8.18 -15.03 13.46
N LEU A 8 -6.92 -14.84 13.84
CA LEU A 8 -5.88 -14.36 12.93
C LEU A 8 -5.72 -15.27 11.71
N ARG A 9 -5.69 -16.60 11.94
CA ARG A 9 -5.63 -17.57 10.86
C ARG A 9 -6.84 -17.48 9.93
N LYS A 10 -8.05 -17.30 10.50
CA LYS A 10 -9.29 -17.08 9.71
C LYS A 10 -9.14 -15.85 8.80
N GLU A 11 -8.72 -14.73 9.36
CA GLU A 11 -8.56 -13.47 8.61
C GLU A 11 -7.50 -13.60 7.49
N LEU A 12 -6.34 -14.19 7.79
CA LEU A 12 -5.30 -14.42 6.77
C LEU A 12 -5.77 -15.36 5.66
N THR A 13 -6.55 -16.40 6.01
CA THR A 13 -7.14 -17.31 5.02
C THR A 13 -8.18 -16.62 4.16
N GLU A 14 -8.94 -15.67 4.73
CA GLU A 14 -9.91 -14.86 4.01
C GLU A 14 -9.22 -13.95 2.98
N PHE A 15 -8.12 -13.28 3.36
CA PHE A 15 -7.30 -12.54 2.39
C PHE A 15 -6.78 -13.45 1.27
N ALA A 16 -6.29 -14.65 1.60
CA ALA A 16 -5.75 -15.59 0.64
C ALA A 16 -6.80 -16.13 -0.35
N ARG A 17 -8.07 -16.19 0.04
CA ARG A 17 -9.18 -16.68 -0.79
C ARG A 17 -9.92 -15.57 -1.54
N THR A 18 -9.64 -14.32 -1.23
CA THR A 18 -10.30 -13.17 -1.86
C THR A 18 -9.44 -12.67 -3.03
N TRP A 19 -10.08 -12.12 -4.07
CA TRP A 19 -9.39 -11.51 -5.22
C TRP A 19 -8.38 -10.42 -4.81
N LYS A 20 -8.48 -9.88 -3.60
CA LYS A 20 -7.56 -8.87 -3.03
C LYS A 20 -6.10 -9.33 -3.03
N ILE A 21 -5.85 -10.64 -2.86
CA ILE A 21 -4.47 -11.19 -2.86
C ILE A 21 -3.76 -11.04 -4.21
N TRP A 22 -4.51 -10.91 -5.28
CA TRP A 22 -3.96 -10.70 -6.63
C TRP A 22 -3.92 -9.23 -7.01
N VAL A 23 -4.99 -8.50 -6.74
CA VAL A 23 -5.15 -7.12 -7.19
C VAL A 23 -4.24 -6.17 -6.41
N ILE A 24 -4.17 -6.30 -5.08
CA ILE A 24 -3.37 -5.36 -4.28
C ILE A 24 -1.86 -5.54 -4.53
N PRO A 25 -1.26 -6.74 -4.43
CA PRO A 25 0.14 -6.92 -4.82
C PRO A 25 0.39 -6.58 -6.29
N GLY A 26 -0.52 -6.95 -7.20
CA GLY A 26 -0.43 -6.60 -8.61
C GLY A 26 -0.35 -5.09 -8.84
N LEU A 27 -1.15 -4.30 -8.12
CA LEU A 27 -1.09 -2.84 -8.16
C LEU A 27 0.31 -2.35 -7.74
N PHE A 28 0.87 -2.82 -6.62
CA PHE A 28 2.19 -2.40 -6.16
C PHE A 28 3.32 -2.82 -7.11
N ILE A 29 3.19 -3.99 -7.76
CA ILE A 29 4.13 -4.43 -8.80
C ILE A 29 4.06 -3.47 -10.00
N VAL A 30 2.88 -3.11 -10.46
CA VAL A 30 2.70 -2.15 -11.56
C VAL A 30 3.27 -0.78 -11.19
N LEU A 31 3.02 -0.29 -9.98
CA LEU A 31 3.56 0.97 -9.48
C LEU A 31 5.10 0.95 -9.42
N ALA A 32 5.69 -0.16 -9.02
CA ALA A 32 7.13 -0.34 -8.98
C ALA A 32 7.74 -0.26 -10.40
N VAL A 33 7.23 -1.07 -11.32
CA VAL A 33 7.73 -1.11 -12.70
C VAL A 33 7.53 0.23 -13.42
N THR A 34 6.33 0.81 -13.34
CA THR A 34 6.04 2.11 -13.97
C THR A 34 6.86 3.23 -13.36
N GLY A 35 7.16 3.19 -12.06
CA GLY A 35 8.02 4.16 -11.38
C GLY A 35 9.44 4.14 -11.92
N VAL A 36 10.06 2.96 -12.05
CA VAL A 36 11.40 2.79 -12.60
C VAL A 36 11.46 3.22 -14.08
N LEU A 37 10.47 2.79 -14.88
CA LEU A 37 10.39 3.19 -16.29
C LEU A 37 10.23 4.70 -16.43
N SER A 38 9.35 5.33 -15.63
CA SER A 38 9.16 6.78 -15.64
C SER A 38 10.46 7.53 -15.30
N ALA A 39 11.22 7.06 -14.30
CA ALA A 39 12.50 7.63 -13.95
C ALA A 39 13.52 7.48 -15.09
N ARG A 40 13.59 6.29 -15.71
CA ARG A 40 14.54 6.01 -16.80
C ARG A 40 14.28 6.84 -18.05
N PHE A 41 13.02 6.97 -18.45
CA PHE A 41 12.63 7.65 -19.67
C PHE A 41 12.25 9.13 -19.46
N ALA A 42 12.39 9.65 -18.24
CA ALA A 42 12.02 11.05 -17.91
C ALA A 42 12.74 12.05 -18.81
N LYS A 43 14.05 11.86 -19.07
CA LYS A 43 14.86 12.75 -19.92
C LYS A 43 14.36 12.76 -21.35
N GLU A 44 14.12 11.59 -21.94
CA GLU A 44 13.65 11.44 -23.32
C GLU A 44 12.25 12.05 -23.49
N LEU A 45 11.37 11.84 -22.51
CA LEU A 45 10.04 12.45 -22.50
C LEU A 45 10.11 13.99 -22.43
N MET A 46 10.96 14.53 -21.55
CA MET A 46 11.13 15.99 -21.44
C MET A 46 11.73 16.57 -22.72
N GLN A 47 12.72 15.91 -23.32
CA GLN A 47 13.32 16.35 -24.58
C GLN A 47 12.32 16.35 -25.73
N SER A 48 11.41 15.39 -25.78
CA SER A 48 10.38 15.32 -26.84
C SER A 48 9.33 16.43 -26.74
N LEU A 49 9.18 17.06 -25.57
CA LEU A 49 8.25 18.16 -25.33
C LEU A 49 8.88 19.53 -25.59
N LEU A 50 10.23 19.61 -25.74
CA LEU A 50 10.93 20.84 -26.01
C LEU A 50 10.94 21.15 -27.52
N PRO A 51 10.92 22.45 -27.92
CA PRO A 51 11.08 22.82 -29.33
C PRO A 51 12.43 22.33 -29.87
N ALA A 52 12.43 21.83 -31.08
CA ALA A 52 13.65 21.37 -31.76
C ALA A 52 14.70 22.48 -31.81
N GLY A 53 15.92 22.19 -31.31
CA GLY A 53 17.02 23.16 -31.28
C GLY A 53 17.12 24.04 -30.04
N SER A 54 16.32 23.78 -28.98
CA SER A 54 16.46 24.50 -27.72
C SER A 54 17.69 24.00 -26.94
N ASP A 55 18.55 24.94 -26.48
CA ASP A 55 19.71 24.64 -25.62
C ASP A 55 19.29 24.04 -24.25
N MET A 56 18.00 24.11 -23.91
CA MET A 56 17.44 23.55 -22.68
C MET A 56 17.59 22.02 -22.59
N SER A 57 17.75 21.32 -23.72
CA SER A 57 17.98 19.86 -23.74
C SER A 57 19.26 19.43 -23.01
N THR A 58 20.27 20.32 -22.97
CA THR A 58 21.56 20.10 -22.30
C THR A 58 21.50 20.31 -20.79
N LEU A 59 20.47 21.03 -20.30
CA LEU A 59 20.27 21.32 -18.88
C LEU A 59 19.54 20.21 -18.12
N ILE A 60 18.99 19.22 -18.83
CA ILE A 60 18.27 18.11 -18.21
C ILE A 60 19.31 17.09 -17.71
N PRO A 61 19.40 16.86 -16.39
CA PRO A 61 20.34 15.91 -15.83
C PRO A 61 20.02 14.47 -16.27
N ASP A 62 21.05 13.64 -16.32
CA ASP A 62 20.87 12.23 -16.60
C ASP A 62 20.12 11.53 -15.46
N PRO A 63 19.16 10.65 -15.77
CA PRO A 63 18.40 9.93 -14.76
C PRO A 63 19.33 9.01 -13.95
N THR A 64 19.09 8.97 -12.65
CA THR A 64 19.85 8.19 -11.69
C THR A 64 18.95 7.21 -10.92
N TRP A 65 19.54 6.23 -10.25
CA TRP A 65 18.81 5.32 -9.38
C TRP A 65 18.07 6.04 -8.23
N ARG A 66 18.49 7.27 -7.86
CA ARG A 66 17.80 8.08 -6.85
C ARG A 66 16.42 8.57 -7.34
N ASP A 67 16.27 8.75 -8.63
CA ASP A 67 15.01 9.18 -9.22
C ASP A 67 13.96 8.06 -9.13
N THR A 68 14.39 6.78 -9.17
CA THR A 68 13.48 5.64 -8.93
C THR A 68 12.97 5.62 -7.50
N LEU A 69 13.80 5.95 -6.51
CA LEU A 69 13.38 6.09 -5.11
C LEU A 69 12.35 7.22 -4.94
N GLY A 70 12.57 8.34 -5.63
CA GLY A 70 11.63 9.46 -5.65
C GLY A 70 10.27 9.05 -6.23
N GLN A 71 10.26 8.31 -7.34
CA GLN A 71 9.03 7.80 -7.95
C GLN A 71 8.33 6.76 -7.06
N TRP A 72 9.11 5.85 -6.46
CA TRP A 72 8.57 4.87 -5.51
C TRP A 72 7.86 5.56 -4.34
N THR A 73 8.51 6.55 -3.73
CA THR A 73 7.93 7.33 -2.62
C THR A 73 6.65 8.05 -3.04
N LYS A 74 6.61 8.68 -4.21
CA LYS A 74 5.41 9.31 -4.77
C LYS A 74 4.28 8.29 -4.97
N ASN A 75 4.58 7.17 -5.59
CA ASN A 75 3.60 6.12 -5.85
C ASN A 75 3.02 5.55 -4.56
N LEU A 76 3.87 5.30 -3.55
CA LEU A 76 3.42 4.88 -2.22
C LEU A 76 2.55 5.93 -1.55
N SER A 77 2.97 7.19 -1.54
CA SER A 77 2.27 8.27 -0.84
C SER A 77 0.95 8.63 -1.50
N GLN A 78 0.81 8.50 -2.80
CA GLN A 78 -0.42 8.83 -3.53
C GLN A 78 -1.31 7.59 -3.69
N ILE A 79 -0.94 6.70 -4.59
CA ILE A 79 -1.78 5.57 -4.99
C ILE A 79 -1.79 4.48 -3.92
N GLY A 80 -0.62 4.17 -3.33
CA GLY A 80 -0.49 3.18 -2.26
C GLY A 80 -1.33 3.53 -1.05
N THR A 81 -1.31 4.80 -0.63
CA THR A 81 -2.14 5.31 0.47
C THR A 81 -3.63 5.14 0.20
N ILE A 82 -4.11 5.56 -0.99
CA ILE A 82 -5.53 5.41 -1.35
C ILE A 82 -5.93 3.94 -1.38
N ALA A 83 -5.09 3.08 -1.96
CA ALA A 83 -5.36 1.64 -2.04
C ALA A 83 -5.51 1.00 -0.65
N ILE A 84 -4.63 1.35 0.31
CA ILE A 84 -4.69 0.83 1.68
C ILE A 84 -5.90 1.38 2.44
N LEU A 85 -6.21 2.67 2.29
CA LEU A 85 -7.40 3.27 2.92
C LEU A 85 -8.68 2.61 2.44
N LEU A 86 -8.84 2.40 1.13
CA LEU A 86 -10.02 1.72 0.57
C LEU A 86 -10.10 0.26 1.02
N MET A 87 -8.97 -0.44 1.08
CA MET A 87 -8.91 -1.81 1.57
C MET A 87 -9.32 -1.89 3.04
N SER A 88 -8.79 -1.00 3.89
CA SER A 88 -8.98 -1.00 5.33
C SER A 88 -10.38 -0.55 5.74
N GLY A 89 -10.96 0.44 5.04
CA GLY A 89 -12.28 1.00 5.35
C GLY A 89 -13.44 0.03 5.20
N GLY A 90 -13.28 -1.02 4.38
CA GLY A 90 -14.33 -2.02 4.14
C GLY A 90 -14.32 -3.24 5.07
N ILE A 91 -13.29 -3.41 5.89
CA ILE A 91 -13.03 -4.68 6.56
C ILE A 91 -14.13 -5.09 7.56
N ILE A 92 -14.57 -4.18 8.43
CA ILE A 92 -15.62 -4.45 9.42
C ILE A 92 -17.01 -4.29 8.79
N ASN A 93 -17.20 -3.26 7.97
CA ASN A 93 -18.49 -2.98 7.34
C ASN A 93 -18.99 -4.11 6.43
N THR A 94 -18.10 -4.80 5.74
CA THR A 94 -18.47 -5.92 4.87
C THR A 94 -19.04 -7.08 5.68
N GLU A 95 -18.44 -7.44 6.80
CA GLU A 95 -18.96 -8.50 7.68
C GLU A 95 -20.26 -8.09 8.38
N GLY A 96 -20.39 -6.82 8.78
CA GLY A 96 -21.63 -6.29 9.35
C GLY A 96 -22.82 -6.41 8.39
N ARG A 97 -22.60 -6.06 7.11
CA ARG A 97 -23.62 -6.18 6.06
C ARG A 97 -23.99 -7.61 5.72
N GLN A 98 -23.04 -8.53 5.80
CA GLN A 98 -23.25 -9.96 5.52
C GLN A 98 -23.83 -10.73 6.72
N GLY A 99 -24.01 -10.08 7.89
CA GLY A 99 -24.49 -10.72 9.12
C GLY A 99 -23.50 -11.71 9.75
N THR A 100 -22.32 -11.92 9.15
CA THR A 100 -21.30 -12.84 9.63
C THR A 100 -20.69 -12.39 10.95
N GLN A 101 -20.69 -11.08 11.22
CA GLN A 101 -20.24 -10.50 12.49
C GLN A 101 -21.01 -11.07 13.69
N ILE A 102 -22.34 -11.26 13.56
CA ILE A 102 -23.19 -11.83 14.63
C ILE A 102 -22.75 -13.23 14.96
N LEU A 103 -22.47 -14.07 13.95
CA LEU A 103 -22.02 -15.46 14.14
C LEU A 103 -20.66 -15.56 14.86
N ILE A 104 -19.79 -14.57 14.70
CA ILE A 104 -18.48 -14.53 15.37
C ILE A 104 -18.65 -14.07 16.82
N LEU A 105 -19.49 -13.06 17.07
CA LEU A 105 -19.71 -12.49 18.39
C LEU A 105 -20.62 -13.35 19.31
N THR A 106 -21.34 -14.34 18.78
CA THR A 106 -22.05 -15.36 19.58
C THR A 106 -21.09 -16.37 20.23
N LYS A 107 -19.84 -16.46 19.74
CA LYS A 107 -18.80 -17.28 20.37
C LYS A 107 -18.17 -16.50 21.54
N PRO A 108 -17.59 -17.17 22.54
CA PRO A 108 -16.95 -16.50 23.68
C PRO A 108 -15.59 -15.88 23.28
N VAL A 109 -15.66 -14.86 22.41
CA VAL A 109 -14.52 -14.10 21.88
C VAL A 109 -14.64 -12.65 22.36
N SER A 110 -13.53 -12.08 22.85
CA SER A 110 -13.47 -10.69 23.22
C SER A 110 -13.61 -9.80 21.97
N ARG A 111 -14.35 -8.68 22.09
CA ARG A 111 -14.44 -7.67 21.03
C ARG A 111 -13.06 -7.11 20.65
N TRP A 112 -12.17 -7.00 21.65
CA TRP A 112 -10.79 -6.58 21.42
C TRP A 112 -9.99 -7.58 20.60
N ASP A 113 -10.11 -8.90 20.88
CA ASP A 113 -9.43 -9.93 20.11
C ASP A 113 -9.87 -9.93 18.65
N TYR A 114 -11.17 -9.66 18.40
CA TYR A 114 -11.71 -9.53 17.06
C TYR A 114 -11.11 -8.35 16.28
N VAL A 115 -11.12 -7.15 16.87
CA VAL A 115 -10.57 -5.94 16.22
C VAL A 115 -9.06 -6.06 16.02
N LEU A 116 -8.34 -6.55 17.05
CA LEU A 116 -6.90 -6.75 16.96
C LEU A 116 -6.51 -7.79 15.91
N ALA A 117 -7.27 -8.89 15.78
CA ALA A 117 -7.00 -9.88 14.74
C ALA A 117 -7.15 -9.28 13.34
N LYS A 118 -8.17 -8.43 13.12
CA LYS A 118 -8.36 -7.72 11.85
C LYS A 118 -7.24 -6.70 11.59
N PHE A 119 -6.86 -5.93 12.59
CA PHE A 119 -5.75 -4.98 12.48
C PHE A 119 -4.45 -5.69 12.10
N VAL A 120 -4.07 -6.71 12.88
CA VAL A 120 -2.80 -7.44 12.68
C VAL A 120 -2.78 -8.15 11.33
N SER A 121 -3.87 -8.82 10.93
CA SER A 121 -3.94 -9.48 9.62
C SER A 121 -3.82 -8.51 8.46
N THR A 122 -4.44 -7.33 8.57
CA THR A 122 -4.36 -6.27 7.55
C THR A 122 -2.96 -5.69 7.47
N VAL A 123 -2.31 -5.44 8.61
CA VAL A 123 -0.91 -4.97 8.67
C VAL A 123 0.03 -6.00 8.05
N ILE A 124 -0.12 -7.28 8.36
CA ILE A 124 0.69 -8.36 7.77
C ILE A 124 0.52 -8.38 6.23
N PHE A 125 -0.72 -8.32 5.76
CA PHE A 125 -1.01 -8.33 4.33
C PHE A 125 -0.44 -7.07 3.63
N CYS A 126 -0.60 -5.89 4.22
CA CYS A 126 -0.05 -4.63 3.73
C CYS A 126 1.49 -4.71 3.65
N THR A 127 2.15 -5.15 4.73
CA THR A 127 3.61 -5.28 4.79
C THR A 127 4.11 -6.25 3.73
N ALA A 128 3.50 -7.41 3.59
CA ALA A 128 3.86 -8.40 2.57
C ALA A 128 3.74 -7.82 1.16
N THR A 129 2.63 -7.14 0.87
CA THR A 129 2.34 -6.54 -0.45
C THR A 129 3.34 -5.45 -0.81
N VAL A 130 3.60 -4.52 0.10
CA VAL A 130 4.55 -3.41 -0.12
C VAL A 130 5.97 -3.93 -0.24
N THR A 131 6.33 -4.97 0.53
CA THR A 131 7.65 -5.62 0.43
C THR A 131 7.84 -6.28 -0.94
N VAL A 132 6.82 -6.96 -1.47
CA VAL A 132 6.86 -7.52 -2.83
C VAL A 132 7.05 -6.41 -3.85
N GLY A 133 6.31 -5.30 -3.76
CA GLY A 133 6.49 -4.13 -4.62
C GLY A 133 7.90 -3.55 -4.55
N ALA A 134 8.46 -3.40 -3.34
CA ALA A 134 9.82 -2.91 -3.14
C ALA A 134 10.89 -3.84 -3.72
N LEU A 135 10.70 -5.16 -3.62
CA LEU A 135 11.60 -6.14 -4.25
C LEU A 135 11.59 -6.04 -5.78
N VAL A 136 10.41 -5.86 -6.36
CA VAL A 136 10.26 -5.67 -7.81
C VAL A 136 10.88 -4.35 -8.25
N GLU A 137 10.66 -3.26 -7.49
CA GLU A 137 11.28 -1.95 -7.74
C GLU A 137 12.82 -2.07 -7.73
N TYR A 138 13.38 -2.73 -6.71
CA TYR A 138 14.81 -2.95 -6.62
C TYR A 138 15.36 -3.77 -7.79
N ALA A 139 14.70 -4.87 -8.14
CA ALA A 139 15.08 -5.71 -9.25
C ALA A 139 15.02 -4.96 -10.59
N ALA A 140 13.97 -4.19 -10.84
CA ALA A 140 13.84 -3.36 -12.03
C ALA A 140 14.90 -2.24 -12.05
N SER A 141 15.14 -1.60 -10.91
CA SER A 141 16.17 -0.56 -10.77
C SER A 141 17.57 -1.09 -11.07
N LEU A 142 17.92 -2.31 -10.66
CA LEU A 142 19.19 -2.96 -10.97
C LEU A 142 19.39 -3.22 -12.48
N ILE A 143 18.32 -3.48 -13.21
CA ILE A 143 18.36 -3.72 -14.66
C ILE A 143 18.77 -2.44 -15.41
N PHE A 144 18.23 -1.30 -14.99
CA PHE A 144 18.44 -0.02 -15.69
C PHE A 144 19.57 0.84 -15.08
N PHE A 145 19.85 0.66 -13.79
CA PHE A 145 20.84 1.43 -13.04
C PHE A 145 21.72 0.49 -12.22
N HIS A 146 22.92 0.18 -12.75
CA HIS A 146 23.85 -0.78 -12.14
C HIS A 146 24.32 -0.41 -10.72
N ASP A 147 24.27 0.88 -10.37
CA ASP A 147 24.71 1.41 -9.05
C ASP A 147 23.57 1.47 -8.01
N SER A 148 22.42 0.84 -8.28
CA SER A 148 21.28 0.83 -7.37
C SER A 148 21.63 0.23 -6.00
N ARG A 149 21.22 0.92 -4.92
CA ARG A 149 21.49 0.52 -3.55
C ARG A 149 20.21 0.08 -2.83
N ALA A 150 20.23 -1.11 -2.24
CA ALA A 150 19.07 -1.65 -1.52
C ALA A 150 18.78 -0.89 -0.21
N LEU A 151 19.81 -0.42 0.51
CA LEU A 151 19.64 0.16 1.85
C LEU A 151 18.72 1.40 1.87
N PRO A 152 18.89 2.41 0.98
CA PRO A 152 17.98 3.56 0.94
C PRO A 152 16.52 3.17 0.62
N LEU A 153 16.31 2.22 -0.28
CA LEU A 153 14.98 1.73 -0.61
C LEU A 153 14.32 1.05 0.59
N LEU A 154 15.06 0.20 1.32
CA LEU A 154 14.58 -0.46 2.53
C LEU A 154 14.22 0.57 3.61
N GLN A 155 15.04 1.59 3.82
CA GLN A 155 14.77 2.66 4.79
C GLN A 155 13.49 3.43 4.44
N LEU A 156 13.34 3.85 3.18
CA LEU A 156 12.13 4.53 2.70
C LEU A 156 10.89 3.66 2.85
N THR A 157 10.97 2.40 2.43
CA THR A 157 9.86 1.46 2.52
C THR A 157 9.48 1.18 3.98
N ALA A 158 10.46 0.99 4.87
CA ALA A 158 10.23 0.79 6.30
C ALA A 158 9.58 2.02 6.95
N THR A 159 10.05 3.22 6.64
CA THR A 159 9.46 4.47 7.13
C THR A 159 8.02 4.62 6.66
N TRP A 160 7.75 4.33 5.39
CA TRP A 160 6.39 4.38 4.87
C TRP A 160 5.49 3.29 5.50
N LEU A 161 6.01 2.10 5.81
CA LEU A 161 5.26 1.05 6.51
C LEU A 161 4.84 1.49 7.92
N LEU A 162 5.67 2.26 8.64
CA LEU A 162 5.26 2.84 9.93
C LEU A 162 4.06 3.80 9.75
N TYR A 163 4.08 4.62 8.71
CA TYR A 163 2.94 5.46 8.36
C TYR A 163 1.70 4.62 7.98
N ALA A 164 1.90 3.51 7.27
CA ALA A 164 0.82 2.59 6.89
C ALA A 164 0.10 1.98 8.10
N LEU A 165 0.73 1.84 9.27
CA LEU A 165 0.05 1.42 10.51
C LEU A 165 -1.08 2.38 10.87
N VAL A 166 -0.85 3.67 10.75
CA VAL A 166 -1.87 4.71 11.01
C VAL A 166 -2.97 4.63 9.93
N LEU A 167 -2.58 4.46 8.66
CA LEU A 167 -3.52 4.32 7.55
C LEU A 167 -4.45 3.10 7.68
N VAL A 168 -4.02 2.06 8.36
CA VAL A 168 -4.86 0.89 8.65
C VAL A 168 -5.70 1.13 9.91
N ALA A 169 -5.13 1.75 10.97
CA ALA A 169 -5.80 1.94 12.24
C ALA A 169 -7.02 2.89 12.13
N VAL A 170 -6.86 4.04 11.48
CA VAL A 170 -7.90 5.08 11.41
C VAL A 170 -9.16 4.58 10.68
N PRO A 171 -9.09 4.01 9.46
CA PRO A 171 -10.27 3.48 8.79
C PRO A 171 -10.88 2.27 9.50
N LEU A 172 -10.07 1.47 10.20
CA LEU A 172 -10.58 0.33 10.97
C LEU A 172 -11.48 0.81 12.12
N ILE A 173 -11.07 1.85 12.84
CA ILE A 173 -11.89 2.50 13.88
C ILE A 173 -13.13 3.13 13.24
N GLY A 174 -12.96 3.84 12.12
CA GLY A 174 -14.07 4.40 11.34
C GLY A 174 -15.05 3.32 10.86
N SER A 175 -14.56 2.18 10.40
CA SER A 175 -15.38 1.05 9.96
C SER A 175 -16.21 0.42 11.09
N ALA A 176 -15.76 0.53 12.33
CA ALA A 176 -16.55 0.12 13.49
C ALA A 176 -17.66 1.11 13.86
N SER A 177 -17.50 2.40 13.48
CA SER A 177 -18.40 3.49 13.86
C SER A 177 -19.43 3.85 12.77
N PHE A 178 -19.09 3.63 11.50
CA PHE A 178 -19.93 3.99 10.34
C PHE A 178 -20.40 2.77 9.57
N THR A 179 -21.62 2.85 9.04
CA THR A 179 -22.22 1.80 8.20
C THR A 179 -21.77 1.86 6.73
N SER A 180 -21.11 2.95 6.32
CA SER A 180 -20.65 3.18 4.94
C SER A 180 -19.12 3.01 4.83
N ILE A 181 -18.68 2.20 3.86
CA ILE A 181 -17.26 2.01 3.52
C ILE A 181 -16.61 3.35 3.15
N LEU A 182 -17.30 4.17 2.35
CA LEU A 182 -16.80 5.47 1.91
C LEU A 182 -16.62 6.46 3.06
N ALA A 183 -17.54 6.43 4.05
CA ALA A 183 -17.42 7.28 5.24
C ALA A 183 -16.22 6.87 6.10
N ALA A 184 -15.98 5.58 6.29
CA ALA A 184 -14.83 5.07 7.04
C ALA A 184 -13.49 5.38 6.34
N SER A 185 -13.43 5.21 5.02
CA SER A 185 -12.24 5.56 4.21
C SER A 185 -12.04 7.09 4.15
N GLY A 186 -13.13 7.85 4.09
CA GLY A 186 -13.14 9.31 4.08
C GLY A 186 -12.54 9.91 5.36
N LEU A 187 -12.77 9.30 6.53
CA LEU A 187 -12.08 9.69 7.77
C LEU A 187 -10.56 9.49 7.65
N GLY A 188 -10.11 8.39 7.04
CA GLY A 188 -8.70 8.18 6.79
C GLY A 188 -8.10 9.26 5.88
N LEU A 189 -8.80 9.65 4.82
CA LEU A 189 -8.37 10.75 3.94
C LEU A 189 -8.39 12.10 4.66
N ALA A 190 -9.43 12.39 5.44
CA ALA A 190 -9.52 13.64 6.21
C ALA A 190 -8.38 13.75 7.24
N SER A 191 -7.99 12.65 7.90
CA SER A 191 -6.88 12.63 8.84
C SER A 191 -5.50 12.86 8.18
N MET A 192 -5.40 12.73 6.86
CA MET A 192 -4.18 13.05 6.11
C MET A 192 -4.08 14.54 5.75
N LEU A 193 -5.23 15.23 5.66
CA LEU A 193 -5.29 16.63 5.25
C LEU A 193 -5.25 17.60 6.44
N ALA A 194 -5.41 17.08 7.66
CA ALA A 194 -5.31 17.84 8.91
C ALA A 194 -3.91 17.80 9.49
#